data_04e4a1d685fc23d4d7aacb165a11a281
#
_entry.id   04e4a1d685fc23d4d7aacb165a11a281
#
_cell.length_a   1.000
_cell.length_b   1.000
_cell.length_c   1.000
_cell.angle_alpha   90.00
_cell.angle_beta   90.00
_cell.angle_gamma   90.00
#
_symmetry.space_group_name_H-M   'P 1'
#
loop_
_entity.id
_entity.type
_entity.pdbx_description
1 polymer ?
#
loop_
_entity_poly.entity_id
_entity_poly.type
_entity_poly.pdbx_seq_one_letter_code
_entity_poly.pdbx_strand_id
1 'polypeptide(L)'
;MVSPYDFTWPGGVTAHVTQLARELGRSGHEVQVLAPHSASRECSDAGQFIPLGRSVPLPSGGSIARVCLSWWLYPKVRSLLRREDFDIIHLHEPMAPILPLCVLEFSNSVNVGTFHASYSHQRLYTLSHPLIKRWHRRLHGGIAVSQAAYRYVHNAFPADYKIIPNGIDVDHFTRHSTPWPQYRDGKTNILFVGRLEKRKGLKYLLEAYGRLKWEQPNIRLLVVGPGTPDRDSFRILGARGLEDV
;
A
#
# COMPACT_ATOMS: atom_id res chain seq x y z
N MET A 1 3.13 15.00 3.59
CA MET A 1 2.92 13.55 3.82
C MET A 1 4.16 12.78 3.40
N VAL A 2 4.50 11.66 4.08
CA VAL A 2 5.71 10.87 3.80
C VAL A 2 5.34 9.42 3.58
N SER A 3 5.78 8.84 2.45
CA SER A 3 5.62 7.42 2.15
C SER A 3 6.98 6.74 1.93
N PRO A 4 7.23 5.57 2.52
CA PRO A 4 8.45 4.81 2.24
C PRO A 4 8.43 4.13 0.88
N TYR A 5 7.25 3.99 0.26
CA TYR A 5 7.03 3.23 -0.96
C TYR A 5 7.21 4.07 -2.21
N ASP A 6 7.73 3.44 -3.25
CA ASP A 6 7.97 4.07 -4.55
C ASP A 6 6.64 4.37 -5.27
N PHE A 7 6.42 5.64 -5.59
CA PHE A 7 5.21 6.12 -6.26
C PHE A 7 5.14 5.77 -7.75
N THR A 8 6.23 5.31 -8.34
CA THR A 8 6.21 4.75 -9.71
C THR A 8 5.37 3.47 -9.81
N TRP A 9 5.26 2.74 -8.70
CA TRP A 9 4.61 1.43 -8.66
C TRP A 9 3.26 1.50 -7.96
N PRO A 10 2.17 1.04 -8.62
CA PRO A 10 0.86 1.05 -8.03
C PRO A 10 0.79 0.14 -6.79
N GLY A 11 0.18 0.65 -5.73
CA GLY A 11 0.01 -0.06 -4.47
C GLY A 11 -1.09 0.55 -3.61
N GLY A 12 -1.63 -0.23 -2.67
CA GLY A 12 -2.71 0.24 -1.80
C GLY A 12 -2.33 1.46 -0.96
N VAL A 13 -1.09 1.51 -0.46
CA VAL A 13 -0.62 2.66 0.34
C VAL A 13 -0.40 3.88 -0.54
N THR A 14 0.21 3.74 -1.72
CA THR A 14 0.42 4.85 -2.65
C THR A 14 -0.92 5.44 -3.11
N ALA A 15 -1.89 4.59 -3.46
CA ALA A 15 -3.24 5.02 -3.82
C ALA A 15 -3.93 5.77 -2.67
N HIS A 16 -3.84 5.25 -1.44
CA HIS A 16 -4.40 5.92 -0.26
C HIS A 16 -3.74 7.28 0.01
N VAL A 17 -2.40 7.37 -0.05
CA VAL A 17 -1.68 8.63 0.16
C VAL A 17 -2.06 9.66 -0.90
N THR A 18 -2.14 9.27 -2.17
CA THR A 18 -2.56 10.14 -3.27
C THR A 18 -3.98 10.67 -3.05
N GLN A 19 -4.92 9.78 -2.71
CA GLN A 19 -6.30 10.17 -2.46
C GLN A 19 -6.42 11.11 -1.25
N LEU A 20 -5.75 10.77 -0.14
CA LEU A 20 -5.76 11.59 1.07
C LEU A 20 -5.14 12.98 0.83
N ALA A 21 -4.02 13.05 0.09
CA ALA A 21 -3.41 14.34 -0.28
C ALA A 21 -4.36 15.21 -1.10
N ARG A 22 -5.08 14.60 -2.05
CA ARG A 22 -6.09 15.29 -2.87
C ARG A 22 -7.24 15.84 -2.01
N GLU A 23 -7.78 15.03 -1.10
CA GLU A 23 -8.91 15.44 -0.24
C GLU A 23 -8.51 16.51 0.77
N LEU A 24 -7.32 16.42 1.35
CA LEU A 24 -6.79 17.48 2.21
C LEU A 24 -6.57 18.78 1.43
N GLY A 25 -6.06 18.70 0.18
CA GLY A 25 -5.95 19.86 -0.70
C GLY A 25 -7.31 20.50 -1.02
N ARG A 26 -8.35 19.70 -1.29
CA ARG A 26 -9.73 20.17 -1.46
C ARG A 26 -10.30 20.83 -0.21
N SER A 27 -9.85 20.39 0.96
CA SER A 27 -10.22 20.95 2.26
C SER A 27 -9.45 22.24 2.61
N GLY A 28 -8.61 22.75 1.69
CA GLY A 28 -7.89 24.02 1.86
C GLY A 28 -6.50 23.89 2.49
N HIS A 29 -5.97 22.66 2.65
CA HIS A 29 -4.60 22.45 3.14
C HIS A 29 -3.58 22.45 2.00
N GLU A 30 -2.41 23.02 2.23
CA GLU A 30 -1.26 22.86 1.35
C GLU A 30 -0.59 21.50 1.64
N VAL A 31 -0.58 20.60 0.65
CA VAL A 31 -0.09 19.23 0.85
C VAL A 31 1.07 18.93 -0.07
N GLN A 32 2.18 18.51 0.53
CA GLN A 32 3.34 17.98 -0.18
C GLN A 32 3.50 16.49 0.11
N VAL A 33 3.83 15.69 -0.92
CA VAL A 33 4.07 14.24 -0.78
C VAL A 33 5.53 13.93 -1.03
N LEU A 34 6.21 13.44 -0.01
CA LEU A 34 7.61 13.02 -0.02
C LEU A 34 7.67 11.49 -0.15
N ALA A 35 8.21 10.98 -1.24
CA ALA A 35 8.34 9.54 -1.45
C ALA A 35 9.48 9.20 -2.44
N PRO A 36 9.98 7.94 -2.44
CA PRO A 36 10.87 7.45 -3.49
C PRO A 36 10.18 7.47 -4.84
N HIS A 37 10.97 7.72 -5.90
CA HIS A 37 10.52 7.70 -7.28
C HIS A 37 11.63 7.17 -8.18
N SER A 38 11.40 6.02 -8.82
CA SER A 38 12.43 5.31 -9.59
C SER A 38 12.36 5.51 -11.09
N ALA A 39 11.28 6.06 -11.63
CA ALA A 39 11.10 6.33 -13.05
C ALA A 39 11.04 7.84 -13.34
N SER A 40 11.34 8.20 -14.59
CA SER A 40 11.17 9.57 -15.11
C SER A 40 9.72 9.98 -15.40
N ARG A 41 8.75 9.20 -14.96
CA ARG A 41 7.34 9.45 -15.18
C ARG A 41 6.84 10.52 -14.18
N GLU A 42 6.22 11.56 -14.67
CA GLU A 42 5.63 12.60 -13.82
C GLU A 42 4.51 12.02 -12.94
N CYS A 43 4.59 12.27 -11.65
CA CYS A 43 3.50 11.98 -10.71
C CYS A 43 2.54 13.18 -10.70
N SER A 44 1.65 13.27 -11.68
CA SER A 44 0.78 14.42 -11.89
C SER A 44 -0.40 14.55 -10.90
N ASP A 45 -0.72 13.51 -10.13
CA ASP A 45 -2.01 13.46 -9.41
C ASP A 45 -1.93 13.61 -7.88
N ALA A 46 -0.76 13.74 -7.30
CA ALA A 46 -0.56 13.70 -5.84
C ALA A 46 -0.30 15.07 -5.18
N GLY A 47 -0.83 16.16 -5.75
CA GLY A 47 -0.46 17.49 -5.27
C GLY A 47 1.01 17.82 -5.56
N GLN A 48 1.66 18.62 -4.71
CA GLN A 48 3.09 18.92 -4.88
C GLN A 48 3.94 17.70 -4.45
N PHE A 49 4.41 16.92 -5.44
CA PHE A 49 5.22 15.73 -5.21
C PHE A 49 6.72 16.05 -5.16
N ILE A 50 7.38 15.60 -4.10
CA ILE A 50 8.83 15.78 -3.91
C ILE A 50 9.52 14.40 -3.96
N PRO A 51 10.21 14.06 -5.05
CA PRO A 51 10.90 12.79 -5.18
C PRO A 51 12.14 12.74 -4.28
N LEU A 52 12.21 11.71 -3.42
CA LEU A 52 13.30 11.50 -2.47
C LEU A 52 13.90 10.10 -2.58
N GLY A 53 14.94 9.99 -3.39
CA GLY A 53 15.70 8.75 -3.56
C GLY A 53 15.08 7.75 -4.54
N ARG A 54 15.80 6.67 -4.76
CA ARG A 54 15.37 5.54 -5.57
C ARG A 54 15.04 4.36 -4.67
N SER A 55 14.08 3.56 -5.07
CA SER A 55 13.71 2.37 -4.32
C SER A 55 14.48 1.13 -4.76
N VAL A 56 14.60 0.18 -3.82
CA VAL A 56 15.03 -1.19 -4.09
C VAL A 56 13.90 -2.15 -3.73
N PRO A 57 13.74 -3.25 -4.49
CA PRO A 57 12.74 -4.26 -4.18
C PRO A 57 13.20 -5.10 -2.97
N LEU A 58 12.38 -5.14 -1.92
CA LEU A 58 12.59 -5.99 -0.75
C LEU A 58 11.44 -6.98 -0.60
N PRO A 59 11.71 -8.27 -0.41
CA PRO A 59 10.67 -9.24 -0.04
C PRO A 59 10.05 -8.86 1.31
N SER A 60 8.73 -8.75 1.37
CA SER A 60 8.00 -8.34 2.56
C SER A 60 6.63 -9.00 2.61
N GLY A 61 6.39 -9.87 3.61
CA GLY A 61 5.09 -10.49 3.85
C GLY A 61 4.50 -11.25 2.65
N GLY A 62 5.33 -11.92 1.84
CA GLY A 62 4.91 -12.63 0.63
C GLY A 62 4.60 -11.74 -0.57
N SER A 63 5.07 -10.49 -0.53
CA SER A 63 5.01 -9.48 -1.59
C SER A 63 6.38 -8.83 -1.76
N ILE A 64 6.52 -7.96 -2.77
CA ILE A 64 7.70 -7.13 -2.96
C ILE A 64 7.34 -5.70 -2.56
N ALA A 65 7.95 -5.21 -1.49
CA ALA A 65 7.94 -3.80 -1.11
C ALA A 65 9.08 -3.07 -1.80
N ARG A 66 8.79 -1.93 -2.43
CA ARG A 66 9.82 -1.08 -3.05
C ARG A 66 10.05 0.12 -2.15
N VAL A 67 11.13 0.08 -1.38
CA VAL A 67 11.46 1.09 -0.37
C VAL A 67 12.83 1.70 -0.64
N CYS A 68 13.01 2.94 -0.22
CA CYS A 68 14.30 3.62 -0.32
C CYS A 68 15.23 3.18 0.80
N LEU A 69 16.44 2.74 0.45
CA LEU A 69 17.50 2.40 1.40
C LEU A 69 18.69 3.37 1.33
N SER A 70 18.53 4.53 0.69
CA SER A 70 19.59 5.51 0.46
C SER A 70 19.86 6.35 1.71
N TRP A 71 20.91 6.05 2.45
CA TRP A 71 21.29 6.80 3.66
C TRP A 71 21.79 8.22 3.38
N TRP A 72 22.29 8.51 2.17
CA TRP A 72 22.68 9.87 1.72
C TRP A 72 21.51 10.83 1.56
N LEU A 73 20.28 10.39 1.81
CA LEU A 73 19.13 11.28 1.88
C LEU A 73 19.13 12.17 3.13
N TYR A 74 19.88 11.83 4.17
CA TYR A 74 19.89 12.53 5.45
C TYR A 74 20.09 14.05 5.31
N PRO A 75 21.15 14.57 4.64
CA PRO A 75 21.33 16.01 4.49
C PRO A 75 20.23 16.66 3.65
N LYS A 76 19.72 15.96 2.61
CA LYS A 76 18.64 16.46 1.74
C LYS A 76 17.32 16.60 2.50
N VAL A 77 16.95 15.57 3.28
CA VAL A 77 15.73 15.58 4.10
C VAL A 77 15.83 16.67 5.18
N ARG A 78 16.97 16.77 5.86
CA ARG A 78 17.21 17.81 6.86
C ARG A 78 17.08 19.23 6.30
N SER A 79 17.66 19.47 5.13
CA SER A 79 17.58 20.77 4.45
C SER A 79 16.13 21.09 4.03
N LEU A 80 15.42 20.08 3.48
CA LEU A 80 14.03 20.21 3.07
C LEU A 80 13.14 20.58 4.25
N LEU A 81 13.20 19.82 5.36
CA LEU A 81 12.36 20.06 6.54
C LEU A 81 12.59 21.43 7.18
N ARG A 82 13.84 21.95 7.10
CA ARG A 82 14.14 23.30 7.59
C ARG A 82 13.62 24.43 6.70
N ARG A 83 13.55 24.17 5.37
CA ARG A 83 13.12 25.16 4.41
C ARG A 83 11.61 25.29 4.36
N GLU A 84 10.90 24.15 4.39
CA GLU A 84 9.45 24.09 4.18
C GLU A 84 8.65 24.39 5.45
N ASP A 85 9.25 24.18 6.64
CA ASP A 85 8.66 24.47 7.97
C ASP A 85 7.21 23.95 8.12
N PHE A 86 7.04 22.65 7.93
CA PHE A 86 5.72 22.02 7.95
C PHE A 86 5.06 22.06 9.32
N ASP A 87 3.78 22.40 9.41
CA ASP A 87 2.99 22.31 10.64
C ASP A 87 2.82 20.86 11.08
N ILE A 88 2.47 19.97 10.14
CA ILE A 88 2.19 18.56 10.39
C ILE A 88 2.95 17.70 9.39
N ILE A 89 3.61 16.66 9.88
CA ILE A 89 4.20 15.60 9.07
C ILE A 89 3.43 14.31 9.30
N HIS A 90 2.70 13.86 8.27
CA HIS A 90 1.96 12.61 8.29
C HIS A 90 2.78 11.52 7.62
N LEU A 91 3.24 10.54 8.39
CA LEU A 91 4.08 9.43 7.92
C LEU A 91 3.25 8.16 7.73
N HIS A 92 3.29 7.56 6.56
CA HIS A 92 2.72 6.24 6.30
C HIS A 92 3.80 5.18 6.48
N GLU A 93 3.53 4.15 7.28
CA GLU A 93 4.52 3.16 7.74
C GLU A 93 5.73 3.85 8.38
N PRO A 94 5.56 4.61 9.48
CA PRO A 94 6.59 5.47 10.04
C PRO A 94 7.85 4.73 10.52
N MET A 95 7.74 3.42 10.77
CA MET A 95 8.87 2.57 11.18
C MET A 95 9.54 1.84 10.01
N ALA A 96 9.15 2.13 8.77
CA ALA A 96 9.84 1.61 7.59
C ALA A 96 11.26 2.23 7.49
N PRO A 97 12.23 1.49 6.91
CA PRO A 97 13.63 1.93 6.94
C PRO A 97 13.88 3.20 6.13
N ILE A 98 14.90 3.94 6.58
CA ILE A 98 15.55 5.11 5.99
C ILE A 98 14.62 6.34 5.91
N LEU A 99 13.76 6.50 4.90
CA LEU A 99 13.10 7.79 4.65
C LEU A 99 12.21 8.24 5.82
N PRO A 100 11.24 7.43 6.35
CA PRO A 100 10.44 7.86 7.48
C PRO A 100 11.26 8.10 8.76
N LEU A 101 12.25 7.24 9.03
CA LEU A 101 13.12 7.41 10.20
C LEU A 101 13.98 8.65 10.10
N CYS A 102 14.47 8.97 8.89
CA CYS A 102 15.21 10.19 8.61
C CYS A 102 14.35 11.45 8.82
N VAL A 103 13.11 11.41 8.35
CA VAL A 103 12.15 12.50 8.59
C VAL A 103 11.87 12.65 10.08
N LEU A 104 11.60 11.58 10.80
CA LEU A 104 11.41 11.61 12.26
C LEU A 104 12.65 12.12 13.00
N GLU A 105 13.87 11.82 12.53
CA GLU A 105 15.10 12.31 13.15
C GLU A 105 15.21 13.84 13.13
N PHE A 106 14.81 14.46 12.02
CA PHE A 106 15.01 15.91 11.81
C PHE A 106 13.74 16.75 11.91
N SER A 107 12.59 16.13 12.10
CA SER A 107 11.31 16.86 12.22
C SER A 107 11.23 17.64 13.52
N ASN A 108 10.79 18.90 13.42
CA ASN A 108 10.33 19.71 14.54
C ASN A 108 8.81 19.94 14.53
N SER A 109 8.13 19.35 13.56
CA SER A 109 6.68 19.47 13.35
C SER A 109 5.91 18.47 14.20
N VAL A 110 4.58 18.58 14.21
CA VAL A 110 3.70 17.54 14.76
C VAL A 110 3.74 16.32 13.86
N ASN A 111 4.20 15.19 14.38
CA ASN A 111 4.35 13.94 13.63
C ASN A 111 3.17 13.00 13.89
N VAL A 112 2.46 12.59 12.85
CA VAL A 112 1.39 11.59 12.90
C VAL A 112 1.82 10.38 12.09
N GLY A 113 1.65 9.18 12.64
CA GLY A 113 2.02 7.93 11.98
C GLY A 113 0.80 7.07 11.64
N THR A 114 0.66 6.64 10.37
CA THR A 114 -0.34 5.67 9.94
C THR A 114 0.31 4.33 9.62
N PHE A 115 -0.18 3.27 10.26
CA PHE A 115 0.28 1.90 10.12
C PHE A 115 -0.70 1.10 9.26
N HIS A 116 -0.22 0.58 8.11
CA HIS A 116 -1.01 -0.18 7.13
C HIS A 116 -0.72 -1.67 7.18
N ALA A 117 0.47 -2.05 7.67
CA ALA A 117 0.95 -3.42 7.64
C ALA A 117 0.34 -4.27 8.76
N SER A 118 0.05 -5.51 8.40
CA SER A 118 -0.26 -6.58 9.34
C SER A 118 0.46 -7.84 8.83
N TYR A 119 1.56 -8.23 9.49
CA TYR A 119 2.35 -9.40 9.11
C TYR A 119 2.24 -10.50 10.14
N SER A 120 2.21 -11.76 9.70
CA SER A 120 2.19 -12.93 10.60
C SER A 120 3.52 -13.19 11.31
N HIS A 121 4.64 -12.67 10.80
CA HIS A 121 5.97 -12.88 11.36
C HIS A 121 6.61 -11.58 11.83
N GLN A 122 6.55 -11.34 13.15
CA GLN A 122 7.05 -10.12 13.80
C GLN A 122 8.54 -10.14 14.15
N ARG A 123 9.27 -11.26 13.93
CA ARG A 123 10.63 -11.46 14.49
C ARG A 123 11.62 -10.33 14.14
N LEU A 124 11.68 -9.90 12.89
CA LEU A 124 12.56 -8.80 12.48
C LEU A 124 12.14 -7.47 13.09
N TYR A 125 10.83 -7.24 13.18
CA TYR A 125 10.27 -6.02 13.78
C TYR A 125 10.53 -5.98 15.28
N THR A 126 10.41 -7.11 15.97
CA THR A 126 10.69 -7.24 17.40
C THR A 126 12.20 -7.11 17.70
N LEU A 127 13.07 -7.67 16.86
CA LEU A 127 14.52 -7.51 17.00
C LEU A 127 15.00 -6.08 16.75
N SER A 128 14.39 -5.37 15.82
CA SER A 128 14.72 -3.95 15.55
C SER A 128 14.09 -2.98 16.55
N HIS A 129 13.16 -3.44 17.37
CA HIS A 129 12.41 -2.61 18.33
C HIS A 129 13.27 -1.70 19.22
N PRO A 130 14.35 -2.16 19.87
CA PRO A 130 15.15 -1.28 20.73
C PRO A 130 15.75 -0.09 19.96
N LEU A 131 16.14 -0.32 18.69
CA LEU A 131 16.72 0.69 17.83
C LEU A 131 15.69 1.70 17.34
N ILE A 132 14.50 1.21 16.94
CA ILE A 132 13.47 2.07 16.33
C ILE A 132 12.58 2.77 17.36
N LYS A 133 12.57 2.30 18.61
CA LYS A 133 11.75 2.88 19.69
C LYS A 133 11.98 4.38 19.90
N ARG A 134 13.19 4.87 19.69
CA ARG A 134 13.49 6.31 19.82
C ARG A 134 12.72 7.15 18.80
N TRP A 135 12.57 6.68 17.55
CA TRP A 135 11.80 7.38 16.52
C TRP A 135 10.29 7.24 16.72
N HIS A 136 9.85 6.08 17.21
CA HIS A 136 8.44 5.89 17.57
C HIS A 136 7.97 6.91 18.61
N ARG A 137 8.81 7.23 19.60
CA ARG A 137 8.52 8.25 20.63
C ARG A 137 8.38 9.67 20.09
N ARG A 138 8.81 9.92 18.86
CA ARG A 138 8.63 11.21 18.18
C ARG A 138 7.30 11.34 17.44
N LEU A 139 6.48 10.31 17.44
CA LEU A 139 5.11 10.39 16.98
C LEU A 139 4.24 11.02 18.06
N HIS A 140 3.49 12.05 17.69
CA HIS A 140 2.51 12.74 18.54
C HIS A 140 1.13 12.10 18.45
N GLY A 141 0.86 11.34 17.37
CA GLY A 141 -0.36 10.58 17.17
C GLY A 141 -0.14 9.34 16.31
N GLY A 142 -0.93 8.31 16.57
CA GLY A 142 -0.87 7.04 15.85
C GLY A 142 -2.23 6.66 15.26
N ILE A 143 -2.23 6.20 14.01
CA ILE A 143 -3.40 5.69 13.29
C ILE A 143 -3.10 4.26 12.85
N ALA A 144 -4.03 3.35 13.05
CA ALA A 144 -4.01 2.02 12.47
C ALA A 144 -5.19 1.88 11.49
N VAL A 145 -4.94 1.37 10.27
CA VAL A 145 -6.00 1.30 9.26
C VAL A 145 -6.99 0.15 9.45
N SER A 146 -6.75 -0.70 10.42
CA SER A 146 -7.63 -1.84 10.74
C SER A 146 -7.32 -2.39 12.12
N GLN A 147 -8.21 -3.21 12.65
CA GLN A 147 -7.97 -3.94 13.90
C GLN A 147 -6.74 -4.87 13.81
N ALA A 148 -6.46 -5.42 12.62
CA ALA A 148 -5.28 -6.26 12.41
C ALA A 148 -3.99 -5.43 12.46
N ALA A 149 -3.97 -4.25 11.82
CA ALA A 149 -2.85 -3.31 11.88
C ALA A 149 -2.65 -2.77 13.30
N TYR A 150 -3.74 -2.47 14.01
CA TYR A 150 -3.70 -2.06 15.42
C TYR A 150 -3.00 -3.11 16.29
N ARG A 151 -3.46 -4.37 16.24
CA ARG A 151 -2.86 -5.45 17.03
C ARG A 151 -1.37 -5.63 16.70
N TYR A 152 -1.04 -5.52 15.42
CA TYR A 152 0.34 -5.66 14.96
C TYR A 152 1.26 -4.58 15.54
N VAL A 153 0.89 -3.29 15.38
CA VAL A 153 1.72 -2.18 15.86
C VAL A 153 1.70 -2.10 17.39
N HIS A 154 0.54 -2.28 18.03
CA HIS A 154 0.41 -2.19 19.48
C HIS A 154 1.25 -3.25 20.22
N ASN A 155 1.34 -4.46 19.68
CA ASN A 155 2.21 -5.51 20.23
C ASN A 155 3.70 -5.15 20.18
N ALA A 156 4.13 -4.42 19.16
CA ALA A 156 5.52 -3.99 19.02
C ALA A 156 5.79 -2.66 19.76
N PHE A 157 4.90 -1.71 19.64
CA PHE A 157 5.00 -0.37 20.23
C PHE A 157 3.69 -0.04 20.95
N PRO A 158 3.56 -0.43 22.22
CA PRO A 158 2.38 -0.10 23.02
C PRO A 158 2.21 1.41 23.12
N ALA A 159 1.11 1.92 22.55
CA ALA A 159 0.70 3.31 22.54
C ALA A 159 -0.80 3.41 22.24
N ASP A 160 -1.36 4.60 22.33
CA ASP A 160 -2.74 4.86 21.95
C ASP A 160 -2.82 5.12 20.44
N TYR A 161 -3.55 4.25 19.72
CA TYR A 161 -3.77 4.34 18.27
C TYR A 161 -5.26 4.45 17.96
N LYS A 162 -5.60 5.41 17.09
CA LYS A 162 -6.95 5.48 16.54
C LYS A 162 -7.09 4.54 15.35
N ILE A 163 -8.17 3.78 15.29
CA ILE A 163 -8.47 2.95 14.12
C ILE A 163 -9.25 3.81 13.12
N ILE A 164 -8.60 4.14 12.01
CA ILE A 164 -9.18 4.92 10.92
C ILE A 164 -8.93 4.15 9.63
N PRO A 165 -9.94 3.47 9.06
CA PRO A 165 -9.80 2.76 7.79
C PRO A 165 -9.40 3.67 6.64
N ASN A 166 -8.75 3.08 5.61
CA ASN A 166 -8.48 3.80 4.37
C ASN A 166 -9.79 4.23 3.71
N GLY A 167 -9.88 5.51 3.34
CA GLY A 167 -10.99 6.04 2.56
C GLY A 167 -10.90 5.61 1.09
N ILE A 168 -12.02 5.64 0.40
CA ILE A 168 -12.14 5.47 -1.05
C ILE A 168 -13.00 6.60 -1.63
N ASP A 169 -12.74 6.95 -2.87
CA ASP A 169 -13.59 7.87 -3.65
C ASP A 169 -14.82 7.10 -4.15
N VAL A 170 -15.90 7.15 -3.37
CA VAL A 170 -17.17 6.45 -3.69
C VAL A 170 -17.74 6.92 -5.01
N ASP A 171 -17.69 8.23 -5.27
CA ASP A 171 -18.24 8.83 -6.51
C ASP A 171 -17.49 8.33 -7.76
N HIS A 172 -16.17 8.13 -7.64
CA HIS A 172 -15.37 7.54 -8.72
C HIS A 172 -15.82 6.10 -9.06
N PHE A 173 -16.15 5.29 -8.06
CA PHE A 173 -16.57 3.91 -8.26
C PHE A 173 -18.06 3.73 -8.57
N THR A 174 -18.89 4.71 -8.23
CA THR A 174 -20.35 4.68 -8.50
C THR A 174 -20.75 5.35 -9.79
N ARG A 175 -19.86 6.13 -10.42
CA ARG A 175 -20.11 6.70 -11.73
C ARG A 175 -20.47 5.58 -12.72
N HIS A 176 -21.59 5.77 -13.42
CA HIS A 176 -22.10 4.82 -14.38
C HIS A 176 -21.05 4.52 -15.46
N SER A 177 -20.37 3.41 -15.32
CA SER A 177 -19.55 2.85 -16.39
C SER A 177 -20.45 1.99 -17.26
N THR A 178 -20.37 2.15 -18.58
CA THR A 178 -21.03 1.22 -19.50
C THR A 178 -20.34 -0.13 -19.37
N PRO A 179 -21.06 -1.19 -18.94
CA PRO A 179 -20.46 -2.52 -18.85
C PRO A 179 -19.94 -2.98 -20.21
N TRP A 180 -18.81 -3.63 -20.22
CA TRP A 180 -18.20 -4.13 -21.46
C TRP A 180 -19.13 -5.12 -22.16
N PRO A 181 -19.47 -4.93 -23.45
CA PRO A 181 -20.45 -5.74 -24.16
C PRO A 181 -20.15 -7.25 -24.14
N GLN A 182 -18.86 -7.62 -24.19
CA GLN A 182 -18.41 -9.01 -24.17
C GLN A 182 -18.75 -9.78 -22.90
N TYR A 183 -19.12 -9.09 -21.83
CA TYR A 183 -19.52 -9.70 -20.55
C TYR A 183 -21.04 -9.60 -20.29
N ARG A 184 -21.81 -9.24 -21.33
CA ARG A 184 -23.29 -9.19 -21.29
C ARG A 184 -23.94 -10.40 -21.97
N ASP A 185 -23.34 -11.56 -21.87
CA ASP A 185 -23.75 -12.79 -22.50
C ASP A 185 -24.64 -13.71 -21.62
N GLY A 186 -25.17 -13.16 -20.52
CA GLY A 186 -26.02 -13.89 -19.58
C GLY A 186 -25.26 -14.74 -18.56
N LYS A 187 -23.93 -14.81 -18.64
CA LYS A 187 -23.12 -15.51 -17.62
C LYS A 187 -22.96 -14.67 -16.38
N THR A 188 -22.91 -15.33 -15.23
CA THR A 188 -22.54 -14.69 -13.97
C THR A 188 -21.02 -14.50 -13.93
N ASN A 189 -20.56 -13.25 -13.86
CA ASN A 189 -19.15 -12.91 -13.81
C ASN A 189 -18.66 -12.89 -12.36
N ILE A 190 -17.64 -13.67 -12.03
CA ILE A 190 -16.89 -13.65 -10.77
C ILE A 190 -15.61 -12.87 -11.04
N LEU A 191 -15.36 -11.78 -10.29
CA LEU A 191 -14.20 -10.92 -10.52
C LEU A 191 -13.18 -11.08 -9.39
N PHE A 192 -11.94 -11.41 -9.77
CA PHE A 192 -10.76 -11.32 -8.91
C PHE A 192 -9.91 -10.13 -9.35
N VAL A 193 -9.63 -9.20 -8.43
CA VAL A 193 -8.75 -8.05 -8.68
C VAL A 193 -7.56 -8.07 -7.74
N GLY A 194 -6.34 -8.05 -8.28
CA GLY A 194 -5.14 -7.98 -7.47
C GLY A 194 -3.89 -8.46 -8.20
N ARG A 195 -2.72 -8.18 -7.61
CA ARG A 195 -1.46 -8.72 -8.11
C ARG A 195 -1.47 -10.26 -7.99
N LEU A 196 -0.96 -10.96 -9.00
CA LEU A 196 -0.94 -12.42 -9.03
C LEU A 196 0.18 -12.99 -8.14
N GLU A 197 0.16 -12.61 -6.87
CA GLU A 197 1.08 -13.06 -5.84
C GLU A 197 0.47 -14.20 -5.02
N LYS A 198 1.28 -15.17 -4.60
CA LYS A 198 0.84 -16.35 -3.82
C LYS A 198 -0.06 -15.99 -2.63
N ARG A 199 0.26 -14.91 -1.90
CA ARG A 199 -0.52 -14.45 -0.75
C ARG A 199 -1.94 -13.96 -1.08
N LYS A 200 -2.22 -13.64 -2.35
CA LYS A 200 -3.56 -13.22 -2.81
C LYS A 200 -4.50 -14.41 -3.04
N GLY A 201 -3.97 -15.61 -3.02
CA GLY A 201 -4.76 -16.82 -2.94
C GLY A 201 -5.45 -17.23 -4.24
N LEU A 202 -4.98 -16.78 -5.42
CA LEU A 202 -5.56 -17.14 -6.71
C LEU A 202 -5.76 -18.65 -6.86
N LYS A 203 -4.80 -19.48 -6.44
CA LYS A 203 -4.91 -20.93 -6.51
C LYS A 203 -6.14 -21.49 -5.79
N TYR A 204 -6.49 -20.94 -4.62
CA TYR A 204 -7.67 -21.40 -3.87
C TYR A 204 -8.96 -20.98 -4.56
N LEU A 205 -8.97 -19.80 -5.16
CA LEU A 205 -10.10 -19.35 -5.98
C LEU A 205 -10.28 -20.25 -7.21
N LEU A 206 -9.21 -20.59 -7.92
CA LEU A 206 -9.26 -21.49 -9.07
C LEU A 206 -9.77 -22.89 -8.70
N GLU A 207 -9.35 -23.43 -7.55
CA GLU A 207 -9.86 -24.70 -7.04
C GLU A 207 -11.38 -24.63 -6.74
N ALA A 208 -11.82 -23.57 -6.08
CA ALA A 208 -13.22 -23.33 -5.76
C ALA A 208 -14.06 -23.10 -7.04
N TYR A 209 -13.53 -22.27 -7.96
CA TYR A 209 -14.18 -22.00 -9.25
C TYR A 209 -14.34 -23.27 -10.09
N GLY A 210 -13.31 -24.11 -10.18
CA GLY A 210 -13.40 -25.36 -10.92
C GLY A 210 -14.45 -26.32 -10.37
N ARG A 211 -14.70 -26.35 -9.05
CA ARG A 211 -15.81 -27.11 -8.45
C ARG A 211 -17.16 -26.48 -8.78
N LEU A 212 -17.27 -25.16 -8.60
CA LEU A 212 -18.52 -24.43 -8.85
C LEU A 212 -18.92 -24.46 -10.32
N LYS A 213 -17.96 -24.37 -11.24
CA LYS A 213 -18.18 -24.44 -12.69
C LYS A 213 -18.81 -25.75 -13.13
N TRP A 214 -18.47 -26.85 -12.46
CA TRP A 214 -19.08 -28.14 -12.69
C TRP A 214 -20.59 -28.17 -12.35
N GLU A 215 -20.94 -27.52 -11.22
CA GLU A 215 -22.34 -27.45 -10.75
C GLU A 215 -23.14 -26.37 -11.48
N GLN A 216 -22.48 -25.28 -11.84
CA GLN A 216 -23.07 -24.09 -12.47
C GLN A 216 -22.24 -23.68 -13.70
N PRO A 217 -22.52 -24.30 -14.89
CA PRO A 217 -21.72 -24.01 -16.09
C PRO A 217 -21.81 -22.57 -16.58
N ASN A 218 -22.88 -21.84 -16.21
CA ASN A 218 -23.15 -20.49 -16.70
C ASN A 218 -22.45 -19.38 -15.85
N ILE A 219 -21.24 -19.66 -15.40
CA ILE A 219 -20.39 -18.70 -14.68
C ILE A 219 -19.09 -18.44 -15.45
N ARG A 220 -18.45 -17.31 -15.18
CA ARG A 220 -17.14 -16.93 -15.72
C ARG A 220 -16.29 -16.33 -14.62
N LEU A 221 -15.00 -16.69 -14.55
CA LEU A 221 -14.02 -16.04 -13.69
C LEU A 221 -13.18 -15.06 -14.51
N LEU A 222 -13.16 -13.80 -14.05
CA LEU A 222 -12.34 -12.73 -14.61
C LEU A 222 -11.20 -12.45 -13.62
N VAL A 223 -9.94 -12.59 -14.07
CA VAL A 223 -8.74 -12.35 -13.27
C VAL A 223 -8.04 -11.11 -13.79
N VAL A 224 -8.01 -10.05 -12.97
CA VAL A 224 -7.46 -8.74 -13.34
C VAL A 224 -6.33 -8.36 -12.40
N GLY A 225 -5.16 -8.11 -12.96
CA GLY A 225 -4.01 -7.61 -12.21
C GLY A 225 -2.66 -7.95 -12.83
N PRO A 226 -1.60 -7.25 -12.41
CA PRO A 226 -0.26 -7.51 -12.93
C PRO A 226 0.36 -8.77 -12.32
N GLY A 227 1.28 -9.37 -13.07
CA GLY A 227 2.02 -10.57 -12.68
C GLY A 227 1.61 -11.79 -13.49
N THR A 228 2.26 -12.92 -13.22
CA THR A 228 1.93 -14.22 -13.79
C THR A 228 1.44 -15.15 -12.70
N PRO A 229 0.43 -15.99 -12.94
CA PRO A 229 0.01 -17.00 -11.99
C PRO A 229 1.20 -17.91 -11.58
N ASP A 230 1.19 -18.36 -10.35
CA ASP A 230 2.20 -19.31 -9.88
C ASP A 230 2.02 -20.70 -10.52
N ARG A 231 3.04 -21.58 -10.37
CA ARG A 231 3.01 -22.93 -10.94
C ARG A 231 1.80 -23.75 -10.49
N ASP A 232 1.35 -23.57 -9.24
CA ASP A 232 0.18 -24.28 -8.71
C ASP A 232 -1.09 -23.81 -9.40
N SER A 233 -1.25 -22.51 -9.60
CA SER A 233 -2.37 -21.91 -10.32
C SER A 233 -2.41 -22.38 -11.77
N PHE A 234 -1.28 -22.40 -12.49
CA PHE A 234 -1.21 -22.94 -13.84
C PHE A 234 -1.60 -24.42 -13.92
N ARG A 235 -1.12 -25.24 -12.96
CA ARG A 235 -1.48 -26.65 -12.90
C ARG A 235 -2.99 -26.86 -12.70
N ILE A 236 -3.63 -26.04 -11.85
CA ILE A 236 -5.09 -26.12 -11.63
C ILE A 236 -5.85 -25.73 -12.88
N LEU A 237 -5.44 -24.67 -13.58
CA LEU A 237 -6.06 -24.25 -14.86
C LEU A 237 -6.05 -25.41 -15.86
N GLY A 238 -4.90 -26.04 -16.12
CA GLY A 238 -4.79 -27.16 -17.04
C GLY A 238 -5.51 -28.43 -16.59
N ALA A 239 -5.37 -28.80 -15.31
CA ALA A 239 -5.97 -30.05 -14.79
C ALA A 239 -7.51 -30.01 -14.74
N ARG A 240 -8.12 -28.81 -14.72
CA ARG A 240 -9.58 -28.63 -14.65
C ARG A 240 -10.18 -28.11 -15.95
N GLY A 241 -9.40 -27.94 -17.01
CA GLY A 241 -9.89 -27.41 -18.29
C GLY A 241 -10.50 -26.01 -18.17
N LEU A 242 -9.92 -25.15 -17.33
CA LEU A 242 -10.39 -23.78 -17.09
C LEU A 242 -9.78 -22.81 -18.12
N GLU A 243 -9.99 -23.09 -19.40
CA GLU A 243 -9.43 -22.31 -20.52
C GLU A 243 -10.15 -20.95 -20.70
N ASP A 244 -11.29 -20.76 -20.05
CA ASP A 244 -12.11 -19.56 -20.13
C ASP A 244 -11.85 -18.54 -18.98
N VAL A 245 -10.74 -18.69 -18.26
CA VAL A 245 -10.30 -17.79 -17.19
C VAL A 245 -9.32 -16.73 -17.71
#